data_d5bec6a2d49cf3ccfcf14135c21f669a
#
_entry.id   d5bec6a2d49cf3ccfcf14135c21f669a
#
_cell.length_a   1.000
_cell.length_b   1.000
_cell.length_c   1.000
_cell.angle_alpha   90.00
_cell.angle_beta   90.00
_cell.angle_gamma   90.00
#
_symmetry.space_group_name_H-M   'P 1'
#
loop_
_entity.id
_entity.type
_entity.pdbx_description
1 polymer ?
#
loop_
_entity_poly.entity_id
_entity_poly.type
_entity_poly.pdbx_seq_one_letter_code
_entity_poly.pdbx_strand_id
1 'polypeptide(L)'
;MNIIVGGGKYGCYAIEHLRQTGKAFIVVDTDIKCLAVKRFRLKMSPQASSDRESFVKGDLSTVLKLLESLKPEYVFPTAPVHIAADLARVKFNLEPHPDLINAILPKLPEVVVLQSGKGKLVASFNRDADCVEKCTMPKVCPSSRISKPCTMIELFRFACPDAFILISYSMAPGMGALKGKELLEFLSWVKTKEDFIVATACDCHGVLNAFKKRKTA
;
A
#
# COMPACT_ATOMS: atom_id res chain seq x y z
N MET A 1 -15.68 7.19 -5.58
CA MET A 1 -15.14 6.04 -6.30
C MET A 1 -13.92 5.52 -5.54
N ASN A 2 -13.74 4.19 -5.46
CA ASN A 2 -12.57 3.56 -4.84
C ASN A 2 -11.86 2.67 -5.86
N ILE A 3 -10.56 2.39 -5.65
CA ILE A 3 -9.80 1.48 -6.50
C ILE A 3 -9.32 0.30 -5.65
N ILE A 4 -9.56 -0.92 -6.12
CA ILE A 4 -9.04 -2.15 -5.52
C ILE A 4 -7.93 -2.66 -6.45
N VAL A 5 -6.70 -2.78 -5.95
CA VAL A 5 -5.54 -3.24 -6.72
C VAL A 5 -5.28 -4.70 -6.38
N GLY A 6 -5.70 -5.59 -7.28
CA GLY A 6 -5.65 -7.03 -7.13
C GLY A 6 -7.03 -7.64 -6.84
N GLY A 7 -7.42 -8.64 -7.65
CA GLY A 7 -8.70 -9.35 -7.57
C GLY A 7 -8.63 -10.71 -6.87
N GLY A 8 -7.63 -10.93 -6.00
CA GLY A 8 -7.45 -12.15 -5.20
C GLY A 8 -8.35 -12.21 -3.96
N LYS A 9 -7.98 -13.05 -2.98
CA LYS A 9 -8.71 -13.24 -1.70
C LYS A 9 -9.00 -11.90 -0.99
N TYR A 10 -7.97 -11.06 -0.80
CA TYR A 10 -8.12 -9.76 -0.13
C TYR A 10 -8.87 -8.74 -0.97
N GLY A 11 -8.79 -8.82 -2.32
CA GLY A 11 -9.64 -8.03 -3.21
C GLY A 11 -11.12 -8.36 -3.04
N CYS A 12 -11.45 -9.64 -2.85
CA CYS A 12 -12.82 -10.05 -2.54
C CYS A 12 -13.30 -9.48 -1.20
N TYR A 13 -12.46 -9.44 -0.17
CA TYR A 13 -12.83 -8.82 1.11
C TYR A 13 -13.08 -7.31 0.96
N ALA A 14 -12.25 -6.62 0.17
CA ALA A 14 -12.46 -5.20 -0.12
C ALA A 14 -13.79 -4.95 -0.87
N ILE A 15 -14.15 -5.81 -1.83
CA ILE A 15 -15.44 -5.73 -2.53
C ILE A 15 -16.61 -5.90 -1.56
N GLU A 16 -16.57 -6.92 -0.70
CA GLU A 16 -17.62 -7.17 0.29
C GLU A 16 -17.82 -5.97 1.20
N HIS A 17 -16.72 -5.40 1.72
CA HIS A 17 -16.77 -4.20 2.55
C HIS A 17 -17.38 -3.00 1.82
N LEU A 18 -16.95 -2.73 0.59
CA LEU A 18 -17.44 -1.59 -0.19
C LEU A 18 -18.90 -1.76 -0.59
N ARG A 19 -19.37 -2.98 -0.86
CA ARG A 19 -20.79 -3.30 -1.06
C ARG A 19 -21.61 -3.04 0.19
N GLN A 20 -21.14 -3.52 1.35
CA GLN A 20 -21.83 -3.31 2.64
C GLN A 20 -21.94 -1.83 2.99
N THR A 21 -20.94 -1.02 2.62
CA THR A 21 -20.93 0.43 2.87
C THR A 21 -21.53 1.25 1.72
N GLY A 22 -22.06 0.60 0.68
CA GLY A 22 -22.70 1.27 -0.47
C GLY A 22 -21.74 2.11 -1.31
N LYS A 23 -20.45 1.82 -1.28
CA LYS A 23 -19.42 2.59 -1.99
C LYS A 23 -19.12 2.00 -3.37
N ALA A 24 -18.98 2.87 -4.36
CA ALA A 24 -18.59 2.48 -5.72
C ALA A 24 -17.08 2.16 -5.81
N PHE A 25 -16.73 1.18 -6.66
CA PHE A 25 -15.33 0.74 -6.82
C PHE A 25 -15.01 0.21 -8.21
N ILE A 26 -13.71 0.21 -8.52
CA ILE A 26 -13.12 -0.43 -9.69
C ILE A 26 -12.07 -1.43 -9.18
N VAL A 27 -12.14 -2.68 -9.63
CA VAL A 27 -11.09 -3.68 -9.42
C VAL A 27 -10.13 -3.63 -10.60
N VAL A 28 -8.83 -3.52 -10.33
CA VAL A 28 -7.77 -3.61 -11.35
C VAL A 28 -6.96 -4.87 -11.08
N ASP A 29 -6.88 -5.75 -12.08
CA ASP A 29 -6.05 -6.96 -12.04
C ASP A 29 -5.56 -7.30 -13.46
N THR A 30 -4.40 -7.94 -13.57
CA THR A 30 -3.85 -8.43 -14.83
C THR A 30 -4.58 -9.66 -15.34
N ASP A 31 -5.16 -10.46 -14.44
CA ASP A 31 -5.93 -11.67 -14.78
C ASP A 31 -7.43 -11.37 -14.83
N ILE A 32 -7.98 -11.44 -16.05
CA ILE A 32 -9.44 -11.32 -16.28
C ILE A 32 -10.27 -12.44 -15.65
N LYS A 33 -9.63 -13.53 -15.22
CA LYS A 33 -10.25 -14.66 -14.54
C LYS A 33 -9.94 -14.69 -13.05
N CYS A 34 -9.48 -13.56 -12.49
CA CYS A 34 -9.20 -13.47 -11.05
C CYS A 34 -10.43 -13.82 -10.20
N LEU A 35 -10.19 -14.11 -8.92
CA LEU A 35 -11.23 -14.56 -8.00
C LEU A 35 -12.39 -13.58 -7.90
N ALA A 36 -12.10 -12.27 -7.87
CA ALA A 36 -13.11 -11.21 -7.80
C ALA A 36 -14.08 -11.24 -8.99
N VAL A 37 -13.57 -11.37 -10.22
CA VAL A 37 -14.41 -11.44 -11.42
C VAL A 37 -15.31 -12.67 -11.39
N LYS A 38 -14.76 -13.84 -11.03
CA LYS A 38 -15.54 -15.10 -10.95
C LYS A 38 -16.62 -15.03 -9.88
N ARG A 39 -16.26 -14.57 -8.67
CA ARG A 39 -17.16 -14.60 -7.51
C ARG A 39 -18.26 -13.54 -7.59
N PHE A 40 -17.95 -12.34 -8.05
CA PHE A 40 -18.88 -11.20 -8.04
C PHE A 40 -19.47 -10.87 -9.40
N ARG A 41 -19.08 -11.60 -10.46
CA ARG A 41 -19.53 -11.42 -11.85
C ARG A 41 -19.35 -9.96 -12.32
N LEU A 42 -18.21 -9.37 -11.97
CA LEU A 42 -17.91 -7.98 -12.32
C LEU A 42 -17.87 -7.80 -13.84
N LYS A 43 -18.52 -6.75 -14.33
CA LYS A 43 -18.50 -6.40 -15.73
C LYS A 43 -17.15 -5.80 -16.08
N MET A 44 -16.55 -6.28 -17.18
CA MET A 44 -15.35 -5.68 -17.72
C MET A 44 -15.68 -4.32 -18.33
N SER A 45 -14.95 -3.29 -17.93
CA SER A 45 -15.01 -1.98 -18.56
C SER A 45 -13.61 -1.64 -19.10
N PRO A 46 -13.48 -1.24 -20.37
CA PRO A 46 -12.19 -0.82 -20.92
C PRO A 46 -11.74 0.54 -20.37
N GLN A 47 -12.64 1.32 -19.81
CA GLN A 47 -12.40 2.61 -19.16
C GLN A 47 -13.21 2.69 -17.86
N ALA A 48 -12.87 3.65 -16.99
CA ALA A 48 -13.68 3.94 -15.82
C ALA A 48 -15.10 4.29 -16.25
N SER A 49 -16.01 3.33 -16.09
CA SER A 49 -17.43 3.53 -16.39
C SER A 49 -18.12 4.24 -15.24
N SER A 50 -19.29 4.83 -15.53
CA SER A 50 -20.21 5.35 -14.50
C SER A 50 -20.81 4.25 -13.61
N ASP A 51 -20.53 2.98 -13.92
CA ASP A 51 -21.03 1.84 -13.15
C ASP A 51 -20.45 1.87 -11.73
N ARG A 52 -21.29 1.54 -10.77
CA ARG A 52 -20.90 1.52 -9.35
C ARG A 52 -19.85 0.45 -9.05
N GLU A 53 -19.80 -0.61 -9.84
CA GLU A 53 -18.89 -1.74 -9.69
C GLU A 53 -18.38 -2.17 -11.06
N SER A 54 -17.08 -2.15 -11.26
CA SER A 54 -16.48 -2.55 -12.53
C SER A 54 -15.13 -3.23 -12.34
N PHE A 55 -14.70 -3.95 -13.38
CA PHE A 55 -13.38 -4.54 -13.48
C PHE A 55 -12.65 -3.94 -14.68
N VAL A 56 -11.39 -3.59 -14.47
CA VAL A 56 -10.48 -3.13 -15.51
C VAL A 56 -9.28 -4.08 -15.55
N LYS A 57 -9.04 -4.71 -16.71
CA LYS A 57 -7.81 -5.45 -16.93
C LYS A 57 -6.65 -4.47 -17.03
N GLY A 58 -5.66 -4.59 -16.15
CA GLY A 58 -4.51 -3.71 -16.17
C GLY A 58 -3.49 -4.01 -15.08
N ASP A 59 -2.40 -3.31 -15.18
CA ASP A 59 -1.28 -3.32 -14.26
C ASP A 59 -1.19 -2.00 -13.45
N LEU A 60 -0.06 -1.75 -12.83
CA LEU A 60 0.16 -0.52 -12.06
C LEU A 60 0.12 0.75 -12.92
N SER A 61 0.42 0.67 -14.21
CA SER A 61 0.27 1.82 -15.12
C SER A 61 -1.19 2.20 -15.32
N THR A 62 -2.07 1.20 -15.37
CA THR A 62 -3.53 1.39 -15.38
C THR A 62 -4.02 1.99 -14.06
N VAL A 63 -3.53 1.47 -12.92
CA VAL A 63 -3.85 2.04 -11.59
C VAL A 63 -3.44 3.51 -11.52
N LEU A 64 -2.25 3.86 -12.01
CA LEU A 64 -1.76 5.25 -12.03
C LEU A 64 -2.68 6.16 -12.85
N LYS A 65 -3.08 5.75 -14.05
CA LYS A 65 -4.01 6.51 -14.91
C LYS A 65 -5.36 6.71 -14.21
N LEU A 66 -5.92 5.67 -13.61
CA LEU A 66 -7.18 5.75 -12.87
C LEU A 66 -7.06 6.64 -11.61
N LEU A 67 -5.95 6.56 -10.89
CA LEU A 67 -5.68 7.42 -9.73
C LEU A 67 -5.68 8.91 -10.12
N GLU A 68 -5.02 9.24 -11.22
CA GLU A 68 -4.92 10.63 -11.70
C GLU A 68 -6.25 11.15 -12.27
N SER A 69 -6.99 10.33 -13.00
CA SER A 69 -8.24 10.74 -13.65
C SER A 69 -9.43 10.77 -12.69
N LEU A 70 -9.57 9.77 -11.83
CA LEU A 70 -10.74 9.61 -10.96
C LEU A 70 -10.57 10.25 -9.58
N LYS A 71 -9.33 10.50 -9.14
CA LYS A 71 -9.03 11.00 -7.79
C LYS A 71 -9.81 10.22 -6.72
N PRO A 72 -9.62 8.91 -6.60
CA PRO A 72 -10.44 8.05 -5.76
C PRO A 72 -10.38 8.46 -4.30
N GLU A 73 -11.43 8.14 -3.55
CA GLU A 73 -11.46 8.35 -2.10
C GLU A 73 -10.39 7.48 -1.43
N TYR A 74 -10.41 6.17 -1.75
CA TYR A 74 -9.44 5.20 -1.24
C TYR A 74 -8.90 4.29 -2.34
N VAL A 75 -7.66 3.82 -2.14
CA VAL A 75 -7.02 2.75 -2.89
C VAL A 75 -6.73 1.60 -1.94
N PHE A 76 -7.26 0.42 -2.25
CA PHE A 76 -7.08 -0.82 -1.49
C PHE A 76 -5.96 -1.65 -2.11
N PRO A 77 -4.75 -1.70 -1.51
CA PRO A 77 -3.61 -2.47 -2.03
C PRO A 77 -3.74 -3.93 -1.63
N THR A 78 -4.49 -4.71 -2.38
CA THR A 78 -4.77 -6.13 -2.09
C THR A 78 -3.89 -7.10 -2.86
N ALA A 79 -3.02 -6.59 -3.74
CA ALA A 79 -1.91 -7.32 -4.35
C ALA A 79 -0.65 -7.24 -3.46
N PRO A 80 0.29 -8.20 -3.56
CA PRO A 80 1.52 -8.24 -2.76
C PRO A 80 2.58 -7.23 -3.24
N VAL A 81 2.20 -5.95 -3.29
CA VAL A 81 3.03 -4.83 -3.76
C VAL A 81 3.07 -3.70 -2.74
N HIS A 82 4.14 -2.91 -2.73
CA HIS A 82 4.14 -1.63 -2.02
C HIS A 82 3.62 -0.55 -2.97
N ILE A 83 2.30 -0.39 -3.02
CA ILE A 83 1.60 0.39 -4.04
C ILE A 83 2.18 1.79 -4.26
N ALA A 84 2.52 2.53 -3.19
CA ALA A 84 3.10 3.86 -3.31
C ALA A 84 4.46 3.85 -4.02
N ALA A 85 5.35 2.95 -3.58
CA ALA A 85 6.68 2.78 -4.16
C ALA A 85 6.60 2.34 -5.62
N ASP A 86 5.74 1.39 -5.92
CA ASP A 86 5.64 0.83 -7.27
C ASP A 86 4.95 1.80 -8.23
N LEU A 87 3.95 2.60 -7.80
CA LEU A 87 3.41 3.68 -8.61
C LEU A 87 4.45 4.77 -8.90
N ALA A 88 5.29 5.12 -7.92
CA ALA A 88 6.39 6.05 -8.15
C ALA A 88 7.39 5.51 -9.19
N ARG A 89 7.72 4.22 -9.14
CA ARG A 89 8.61 3.58 -10.14
C ARG A 89 7.99 3.55 -11.53
N VAL A 90 6.69 3.33 -11.65
CA VAL A 90 5.98 3.38 -12.95
C VAL A 90 6.00 4.80 -13.54
N LYS A 91 5.89 5.82 -12.68
CA LYS A 91 5.77 7.22 -13.12
C LYS A 91 7.12 7.88 -13.36
N PHE A 92 8.14 7.50 -12.60
CA PHE A 92 9.44 8.15 -12.59
C PHE A 92 10.57 7.15 -12.86
N ASN A 93 11.65 7.62 -13.44
CA ASN A 93 12.84 6.81 -13.70
C ASN A 93 13.66 6.66 -12.40
N LEU A 94 13.26 5.72 -11.55
CA LEU A 94 13.83 5.49 -10.22
C LEU A 94 14.64 4.20 -10.16
N GLU A 95 15.69 4.23 -9.35
CA GLU A 95 16.40 3.03 -8.93
C GLU A 95 16.45 2.93 -7.40
N PRO A 96 16.52 1.72 -6.84
CA PRO A 96 16.66 1.53 -5.40
C PRO A 96 17.89 2.26 -4.84
N HIS A 97 17.73 2.81 -3.62
CA HIS A 97 18.83 3.46 -2.88
C HIS A 97 19.10 2.73 -1.55
N PRO A 98 19.92 1.64 -1.57
CA PRO A 98 20.17 0.82 -0.38
C PRO A 98 20.77 1.60 0.78
N ASP A 99 21.66 2.59 0.50
CA ASP A 99 22.37 3.34 1.55
C ASP A 99 21.41 4.12 2.45
N LEU A 100 20.31 4.65 1.91
CA LEU A 100 19.27 5.30 2.74
C LEU A 100 18.58 4.29 3.68
N ILE A 101 18.35 3.05 3.24
CA ILE A 101 17.81 2.00 4.11
C ILE A 101 18.83 1.61 5.19
N ASN A 102 20.11 1.46 4.82
CA ASN A 102 21.18 1.13 5.76
C ASN A 102 21.34 2.22 6.84
N ALA A 103 21.13 3.49 6.50
CA ALA A 103 21.18 4.61 7.44
C ALA A 103 19.99 4.64 8.43
N ILE A 104 18.84 4.05 8.05
CA ILE A 104 17.65 3.96 8.92
C ILE A 104 17.72 2.74 9.81
N LEU A 105 18.22 1.62 9.31
CA LEU A 105 18.20 0.33 9.99
C LEU A 105 18.66 0.39 11.47
N PRO A 106 19.76 1.08 11.83
CA PRO A 106 20.21 1.20 13.22
C PRO A 106 19.27 2.01 14.12
N LYS A 107 18.33 2.78 13.53
CA LYS A 107 17.38 3.60 14.27
C LYS A 107 16.08 2.84 14.61
N LEU A 108 15.95 1.61 14.13
CA LEU A 108 14.80 0.74 14.39
C LEU A 108 15.20 -0.38 15.36
N PRO A 109 14.33 -0.76 16.31
CA PRO A 109 14.55 -1.95 17.12
C PRO A 109 14.66 -3.18 16.21
N GLU A 110 15.71 -3.98 16.37
CA GLU A 110 15.92 -5.19 15.56
C GLU A 110 14.72 -6.14 15.61
N VAL A 111 14.06 -6.22 16.75
CA VAL A 111 12.90 -7.08 16.99
C VAL A 111 11.71 -6.80 16.05
N VAL A 112 11.60 -5.61 15.48
CA VAL A 112 10.52 -5.27 14.54
C VAL A 112 10.92 -5.40 13.07
N VAL A 113 12.21 -5.57 12.76
CA VAL A 113 12.68 -5.67 11.38
C VAL A 113 12.52 -7.10 10.86
N LEU A 114 11.62 -7.30 9.88
CA LEU A 114 11.43 -8.61 9.23
C LEU A 114 12.43 -8.83 8.12
N GLN A 115 12.62 -7.80 7.30
CA GLN A 115 13.46 -7.88 6.10
C GLN A 115 14.05 -6.52 5.79
N SER A 116 15.31 -6.48 5.40
CA SER A 116 15.97 -5.29 4.85
C SER A 116 16.88 -5.66 3.69
N GLY A 117 17.06 -4.74 2.76
CA GLY A 117 18.00 -4.88 1.63
C GLY A 117 17.42 -4.36 0.32
N LYS A 118 18.31 -4.13 -0.65
CA LYS A 118 17.96 -3.67 -2.00
C LYS A 118 17.05 -2.43 -2.02
N GLY A 119 17.24 -1.49 -1.08
CA GLY A 119 16.41 -0.28 -0.99
C GLY A 119 15.00 -0.51 -0.43
N LYS A 120 14.76 -1.63 0.28
CA LYS A 120 13.48 -1.96 0.92
C LYS A 120 13.70 -2.40 2.36
N LEU A 121 12.76 -2.04 3.24
CA LEU A 121 12.67 -2.51 4.62
C LEU A 121 11.22 -2.85 4.92
N VAL A 122 11.00 -3.98 5.59
CA VAL A 122 9.70 -4.43 6.09
C VAL A 122 9.79 -4.58 7.60
N ALA A 123 8.85 -3.98 8.31
CA ALA A 123 8.81 -4.02 9.76
C ALA A 123 7.43 -4.45 10.29
N SER A 124 7.42 -5.16 11.40
CA SER A 124 6.20 -5.61 12.07
C SER A 124 6.45 -5.86 13.55
N PHE A 125 5.48 -5.52 14.39
CA PHE A 125 5.43 -6.00 15.78
C PHE A 125 5.06 -7.49 15.90
N ASN A 126 4.67 -8.11 14.79
CA ASN A 126 4.40 -9.54 14.70
C ASN A 126 5.43 -10.20 13.78
N ARG A 127 6.70 -10.27 14.23
CA ARG A 127 7.82 -10.76 13.44
C ARG A 127 7.74 -12.25 13.14
N ASP A 128 7.46 -13.04 14.17
CA ASP A 128 7.70 -14.48 14.16
C ASP A 128 6.41 -15.33 14.07
N ALA A 129 5.28 -14.69 13.77
CA ALA A 129 4.00 -15.36 13.64
C ALA A 129 3.09 -14.69 12.60
N ASP A 130 2.16 -15.46 12.05
CA ASP A 130 1.14 -14.91 11.16
C ASP A 130 0.11 -14.09 11.94
N CYS A 131 -0.36 -13.02 11.32
CA CYS A 131 -1.45 -12.24 11.89
C CYS A 131 -2.74 -13.03 11.90
N VAL A 132 -3.50 -12.94 13.00
CA VAL A 132 -4.86 -13.48 13.04
C VAL A 132 -5.72 -12.81 11.98
N GLU A 133 -6.59 -13.59 11.33
CA GLU A 133 -7.55 -13.03 10.39
C GLU A 133 -8.44 -11.99 11.08
N LYS A 134 -8.78 -10.93 10.34
CA LYS A 134 -9.64 -9.83 10.84
C LYS A 134 -9.13 -9.19 12.15
N CYS A 135 -7.80 -9.03 12.28
CA CYS A 135 -7.18 -8.37 13.42
C CYS A 135 -7.64 -6.91 13.52
N THR A 136 -8.03 -6.48 14.72
CA THR A 136 -8.42 -5.09 15.03
C THR A 136 -7.24 -4.21 15.46
N MET A 137 -6.02 -4.72 15.37
CA MET A 137 -4.77 -4.04 15.73
C MET A 137 -4.71 -3.57 17.21
N PRO A 138 -5.07 -4.39 18.20
CA PRO A 138 -5.05 -3.99 19.59
C PRO A 138 -3.64 -3.62 20.07
N LYS A 139 -3.52 -2.90 21.20
CA LYS A 139 -2.23 -2.51 21.79
C LYS A 139 -1.32 -3.71 22.08
N VAL A 140 -1.86 -4.81 22.52
CA VAL A 140 -1.14 -6.10 22.64
C VAL A 140 -1.44 -6.93 21.42
N CYS A 141 -0.40 -7.31 20.67
CA CYS A 141 -0.56 -8.15 19.48
C CYS A 141 -1.12 -9.53 19.87
N PRO A 142 -2.25 -9.98 19.29
CA PRO A 142 -2.85 -11.27 19.67
C PRO A 142 -1.99 -12.48 19.25
N SER A 143 -1.15 -12.35 18.22
CA SER A 143 -0.27 -13.41 17.75
C SER A 143 1.04 -13.45 18.52
N SER A 144 1.80 -12.37 18.55
CA SER A 144 3.14 -12.32 19.19
C SER A 144 3.11 -12.05 20.68
N ARG A 145 1.97 -11.59 21.24
CA ARG A 145 1.81 -11.15 22.63
C ARG A 145 2.66 -9.91 23.01
N ILE A 146 3.29 -9.27 22.04
CA ILE A 146 4.08 -8.06 22.24
C ILE A 146 3.13 -6.89 22.49
N SER A 147 3.39 -6.14 23.57
CA SER A 147 2.76 -4.83 23.80
C SER A 147 3.50 -3.78 22.98
N LYS A 148 2.80 -3.13 22.07
CA LYS A 148 3.38 -2.09 21.21
C LYS A 148 3.61 -0.80 22.04
N PRO A 149 4.84 -0.32 22.16
CA PRO A 149 5.15 0.92 22.89
C PRO A 149 4.62 2.16 22.15
N CYS A 150 4.60 2.08 20.80
CA CYS A 150 4.08 3.10 19.89
C CYS A 150 3.50 2.42 18.65
N THR A 151 2.89 3.17 17.75
CA THR A 151 2.49 2.67 16.43
C THR A 151 3.70 2.54 15.51
N MET A 152 3.61 1.70 14.47
CA MET A 152 4.66 1.63 13.45
C MET A 152 4.79 2.95 12.68
N ILE A 153 3.69 3.71 12.56
CA ILE A 153 3.70 5.05 11.98
C ILE A 153 4.62 5.99 12.78
N GLU A 154 4.45 6.01 14.12
CA GLU A 154 5.29 6.84 15.02
C GLU A 154 6.74 6.39 14.99
N LEU A 155 6.98 5.08 14.99
CA LEU A 155 8.33 4.53 14.91
C LEU A 155 9.03 4.95 13.61
N PHE A 156 8.33 4.90 12.48
CA PHE A 156 8.90 5.35 11.20
C PHE A 156 9.12 6.87 11.16
N ARG A 157 8.22 7.66 11.72
CA ARG A 157 8.42 9.12 11.84
C ARG A 157 9.67 9.47 12.65
N PHE A 158 9.93 8.71 13.70
CA PHE A 158 11.13 8.88 14.50
C PHE A 158 12.40 8.44 13.74
N ALA A 159 12.38 7.27 13.10
CA ALA A 159 13.56 6.71 12.43
C ALA A 159 13.93 7.45 11.13
N CYS A 160 12.92 7.97 10.42
CA CYS A 160 13.10 8.64 9.11
C CYS A 160 12.16 9.87 8.99
N PRO A 161 12.46 10.97 9.68
CA PRO A 161 11.60 12.17 9.71
C PRO A 161 11.38 12.80 8.34
N ASP A 162 12.34 12.64 7.42
CA ASP A 162 12.26 13.19 6.05
C ASP A 162 11.52 12.27 5.05
N ALA A 163 11.07 11.10 5.49
CA ALA A 163 10.32 10.18 4.64
C ALA A 163 8.89 10.67 4.38
N PHE A 164 8.37 10.37 3.21
CA PHE A 164 6.93 10.51 2.98
C PHE A 164 6.21 9.28 3.52
N ILE A 165 5.44 9.45 4.59
CA ILE A 165 4.75 8.34 5.26
C ILE A 165 3.25 8.39 4.94
N LEU A 166 2.79 7.40 4.19
CA LEU A 166 1.40 7.14 3.90
C LEU A 166 0.79 6.25 4.99
N ILE A 167 -0.35 6.66 5.49
CA ILE A 167 -1.07 5.89 6.52
C ILE A 167 -1.95 4.85 5.83
N SER A 168 -1.80 3.60 6.23
CA SER A 168 -2.75 2.54 5.89
C SER A 168 -3.92 2.61 6.88
N TYR A 169 -4.99 3.28 6.46
CA TYR A 169 -6.20 3.46 7.26
C TYR A 169 -6.94 2.15 7.43
N SER A 170 -7.31 1.81 8.65
CA SER A 170 -8.11 0.62 8.96
C SER A 170 -9.54 0.83 8.47
N MET A 171 -9.95 0.09 7.44
CA MET A 171 -11.29 0.15 6.86
C MET A 171 -12.21 -0.90 7.46
N ALA A 172 -11.65 -2.07 7.79
CA ALA A 172 -12.29 -3.17 8.49
C ALA A 172 -11.20 -4.00 9.17
N PRO A 173 -11.53 -4.89 10.11
CA PRO A 173 -10.56 -5.80 10.72
C PRO A 173 -9.76 -6.57 9.67
N GLY A 174 -8.42 -6.42 9.70
CA GLY A 174 -7.49 -7.03 8.75
C GLY A 174 -7.46 -6.38 7.35
N MET A 175 -8.06 -5.21 7.17
CA MET A 175 -8.10 -4.51 5.89
C MET A 175 -7.69 -3.05 6.02
N GLY A 176 -6.66 -2.67 5.28
CA GLY A 176 -6.19 -1.29 5.18
C GLY A 176 -6.40 -0.69 3.78
N ALA A 177 -6.52 0.63 3.72
CA ALA A 177 -6.55 1.38 2.47
C ALA A 177 -5.76 2.69 2.59
N LEU A 178 -5.31 3.20 1.46
CA LEU A 178 -4.63 4.50 1.36
C LEU A 178 -5.60 5.53 0.79
N LYS A 179 -5.55 6.76 1.25
CA LYS A 179 -6.31 7.85 0.62
C LYS A 179 -5.74 8.18 -0.75
N GLY A 180 -6.60 8.25 -1.75
CA GLY A 180 -6.20 8.61 -3.11
C GLY A 180 -5.53 9.99 -3.18
N LYS A 181 -6.04 10.96 -2.41
CA LYS A 181 -5.44 12.30 -2.29
C LYS A 181 -3.98 12.24 -1.80
N GLU A 182 -3.71 11.49 -0.73
CA GLU A 182 -2.36 11.36 -0.15
C GLU A 182 -1.38 10.69 -1.13
N LEU A 183 -1.85 9.70 -1.92
CA LEU A 183 -1.05 9.10 -2.98
C LEU A 183 -0.70 10.10 -4.10
N LEU A 184 -1.64 10.96 -4.49
CA LEU A 184 -1.39 12.02 -5.49
C LEU A 184 -0.43 13.08 -4.96
N GLU A 185 -0.57 13.48 -3.69
CA GLU A 185 0.35 14.39 -3.00
C GLU A 185 1.77 13.80 -2.94
N PHE A 186 1.88 12.52 -2.58
CA PHE A 186 3.16 11.79 -2.62
C PHE A 186 3.79 11.81 -4.02
N LEU A 187 3.04 11.47 -5.07
CA LEU A 187 3.57 11.47 -6.44
C LEU A 187 3.97 12.89 -6.90
N SER A 188 3.29 13.92 -6.41
CA SER A 188 3.69 15.30 -6.65
C SER A 188 4.98 15.69 -5.93
N TRP A 189 5.10 15.25 -4.66
CA TRP A 189 6.29 15.49 -3.83
C TRP A 189 7.54 14.79 -4.43
N VAL A 190 7.42 13.58 -4.98
CA VAL A 190 8.53 12.87 -5.64
C VAL A 190 9.16 13.68 -6.76
N LYS A 191 8.39 14.51 -7.48
CA LYS A 191 8.95 15.37 -8.56
C LYS A 191 10.06 16.29 -8.07
N THR A 192 10.00 16.72 -6.82
CA THR A 192 10.93 17.69 -6.21
C THR A 192 12.16 17.05 -5.57
N LYS A 193 12.26 15.70 -5.56
CA LYS A 193 13.30 14.96 -4.85
C LYS A 193 14.27 14.30 -5.82
N GLU A 194 15.56 14.32 -5.50
CA GLU A 194 16.59 13.53 -6.19
C GLU A 194 16.68 12.12 -5.61
N ASP A 195 16.60 12.03 -4.29
CA ASP A 195 16.47 10.80 -3.54
C ASP A 195 15.39 10.95 -2.47
N PHE A 196 14.80 9.83 -2.04
CA PHE A 196 13.75 9.86 -1.04
C PHE A 196 13.43 8.49 -0.46
N ILE A 197 12.74 8.52 0.66
CA ILE A 197 12.14 7.35 1.29
C ILE A 197 10.62 7.54 1.26
N VAL A 198 9.93 6.49 0.85
CA VAL A 198 8.47 6.37 1.02
C VAL A 198 8.15 5.20 1.93
N ALA A 199 7.26 5.43 2.86
CA ALA A 199 6.73 4.41 3.75
C ALA A 199 5.21 4.28 3.60
N THR A 200 4.71 3.08 3.80
CA THR A 200 3.31 2.84 4.12
C THR A 200 3.26 2.08 5.44
N ALA A 201 2.50 2.58 6.40
CA ALA A 201 2.41 1.97 7.72
C ALA A 201 0.98 2.04 8.29
N CYS A 202 0.63 1.04 9.08
CA CYS A 202 -0.47 1.07 10.04
C CYS A 202 0.08 1.01 11.47
N ASP A 203 -0.74 0.73 12.46
CA ASP A 203 -0.29 0.64 13.85
C ASP A 203 0.69 -0.50 14.11
N CYS A 204 0.65 -1.58 13.30
CA CYS A 204 1.38 -2.82 13.58
C CYS A 204 2.49 -3.11 12.57
N HIS A 205 2.34 -2.72 11.33
CA HIS A 205 3.18 -3.11 10.20
C HIS A 205 3.57 -1.90 9.37
N GLY A 206 4.69 -2.00 8.68
CA GLY A 206 5.08 -1.01 7.72
C GLY A 206 6.09 -1.52 6.72
N VAL A 207 6.10 -0.88 5.58
CA VAL A 207 7.09 -1.10 4.52
C VAL A 207 7.66 0.24 4.10
N LEU A 208 8.99 0.30 3.95
CA LEU A 208 9.70 1.44 3.39
C LEU A 208 10.40 1.03 2.10
N ASN A 209 10.42 1.94 1.15
CA ASN A 209 11.32 1.88 0.02
C ASN A 209 12.10 3.19 -0.10
N ALA A 210 13.38 3.07 -0.41
CA ALA A 210 14.27 4.18 -0.71
C ALA A 210 14.64 4.15 -2.20
N PHE A 211 14.59 5.31 -2.81
CA PHE A 211 14.88 5.50 -4.24
C PHE A 211 15.77 6.71 -4.46
N LYS A 212 16.48 6.69 -5.60
CA LYS A 212 17.09 7.87 -6.22
C LYS A 212 16.68 7.92 -7.69
N LYS A 213 16.67 9.12 -8.27
CA LYS A 213 16.47 9.30 -9.71
C LYS A 213 17.67 8.76 -10.46
N ARG A 214 17.43 8.03 -11.54
CA ARG A 214 18.51 7.67 -12.46
C ARG A 214 18.98 8.93 -13.18
N LYS A 215 20.29 9.16 -13.17
CA LYS A 215 20.89 10.18 -14.02
C LYS A 215 20.63 9.77 -15.47
N THR A 216 20.00 10.64 -16.25
CA THR A 216 19.99 10.52 -17.70
C THR A 216 21.40 10.74 -18.18
N ALA A 217 21.97 9.73 -18.85
CA ALA A 217 23.28 9.85 -19.51
C ALA A 217 23.17 10.87 -20.64
#